data_1e291403d3af8cd3373db02f625bb7d9
#
_entry.id   1e291403d3af8cd3373db02f625bb7d9
#
_cell.length_a   1.000
_cell.length_b   1.000
_cell.length_c   1.000
_cell.angle_alpha   90.00
_cell.angle_beta   90.00
_cell.angle_gamma   90.00
#
_symmetry.space_group_name_H-M   'P 1'
#
loop_
_entity.id
_entity.type
_entity.pdbx_description
1 polymer ?
#
loop_
_entity_poly.entity_id
_entity_poly.type
_entity_poly.pdbx_seq_one_letter_code
_entity_poly.pdbx_strand_id
1 'polypeptide(L)'
;MLVTIRPAPGGIGGVIAAPPSKSMAHRAVLCAALAVGRSHITHLEFSKDISATLSAAAQLCAAVDTGADDATVQGLGHFLPLTAPVDCCESGSTLRFLIPIASLTGQPVTFTGRGRLMERPQSVYETLYREQNLRFEQSPAGLTVEGALAPGDYRLAGNVSSQFISGLLFALPLLPGDSQLHLIPPVESRSYIDMTRAVQAAFGVHSRWLDETTLLLPGGQQYRPCDYNVEGDYSQAAFPAVLGAVCGGVTITGLAPDTLQGDAAILDILRRCGAVFTRTGDSITFAKAPLHGVDIDLADCPDLGPVLMVLGLLCEGTTVIRNAQRLRLKESDRIAAMEAELRACGGVLESDGGTITVQGCAERLHAPAAPLHGHNDHRVVMSLAVLAAAAKLPLTVDDAEAIQKSWPGFFADAAPLGVEVEDA
;
A
#
# COMPACT_ATOMS: atom_id res chain seq x y z
N MET A 1 -3.95 -1.47 -21.45
CA MET A 1 -3.09 -2.58 -21.95
C MET A 1 -3.83 -3.88 -21.75
N LEU A 2 -3.94 -4.70 -22.79
CA LEU A 2 -4.56 -6.03 -22.74
C LEU A 2 -3.43 -7.07 -22.82
N VAL A 3 -3.38 -7.99 -21.85
CA VAL A 3 -2.33 -9.03 -21.82
C VAL A 3 -2.93 -10.40 -21.60
N THR A 4 -2.28 -11.42 -22.15
CA THR A 4 -2.56 -12.81 -21.81
C THR A 4 -1.46 -13.36 -20.92
N ILE A 5 -1.85 -13.85 -19.75
CA ILE A 5 -0.95 -14.39 -18.70
C ILE A 5 -1.06 -15.91 -18.72
N ARG A 6 0.08 -16.60 -18.77
CA ARG A 6 0.15 -18.09 -18.83
C ARG A 6 1.23 -18.61 -17.90
N PRO A 7 1.09 -19.84 -17.39
CA PRO A 7 2.22 -20.54 -16.80
C PRO A 7 3.17 -21.02 -17.91
N ALA A 8 4.48 -20.87 -17.68
CA ALA A 8 5.48 -21.43 -18.56
C ALA A 8 5.37 -22.98 -18.64
N PRO A 9 5.73 -23.60 -19.79
CA PRO A 9 5.73 -25.06 -19.91
C PRO A 9 6.62 -25.77 -18.88
N GLY A 10 7.67 -25.10 -18.38
CA GLY A 10 8.58 -25.60 -17.35
C GLY A 10 7.98 -25.65 -15.93
N GLY A 11 6.78 -25.10 -15.74
CA GLY A 11 6.12 -24.96 -14.46
C GLY A 11 6.57 -23.72 -13.66
N ILE A 12 6.10 -23.62 -12.43
CA ILE A 12 6.38 -22.49 -11.53
C ILE A 12 7.53 -22.84 -10.60
N GLY A 13 8.48 -21.91 -10.45
CA GLY A 13 9.62 -22.01 -9.55
C GLY A 13 10.71 -21.01 -9.92
N GLY A 14 11.63 -20.75 -9.02
CA GLY A 14 12.72 -19.79 -9.25
C GLY A 14 12.91 -18.80 -8.11
N VAL A 15 13.66 -17.75 -8.39
CA VAL A 15 13.98 -16.71 -7.40
C VAL A 15 13.45 -15.37 -7.89
N ILE A 16 12.82 -14.61 -6.96
CA ILE A 16 12.37 -13.25 -7.19
C ILE A 16 12.81 -12.36 -6.02
N ALA A 17 13.28 -11.16 -6.31
CA ALA A 17 13.51 -10.15 -5.28
C ALA A 17 12.19 -9.44 -4.95
N ALA A 18 11.93 -9.21 -3.67
CA ALA A 18 10.85 -8.33 -3.27
C ALA A 18 11.16 -6.90 -3.72
N PRO A 19 10.24 -6.19 -4.38
CA PRO A 19 10.46 -4.79 -4.71
C PRO A 19 10.53 -3.94 -3.44
N PRO A 20 11.11 -2.74 -3.48
CA PRO A 20 11.15 -1.84 -2.33
C PRO A 20 9.74 -1.47 -1.84
N SER A 21 9.57 -1.39 -0.52
CA SER A 21 8.29 -1.08 0.09
C SER A 21 7.80 0.32 -0.27
N LYS A 22 6.74 0.38 -1.10
CA LYS A 22 6.09 1.63 -1.48
C LYS A 22 5.67 2.42 -0.24
N SER A 23 5.14 1.75 0.77
CA SER A 23 4.68 2.37 2.02
C SER A 23 5.80 3.00 2.83
N MET A 24 6.98 2.38 2.87
CA MET A 24 8.17 2.94 3.53
C MET A 24 8.77 4.07 2.69
N ALA A 25 8.84 3.90 1.37
CA ALA A 25 9.39 4.89 0.44
C ALA A 25 8.65 6.24 0.53
N HIS A 26 7.32 6.26 0.49
CA HIS A 26 6.54 7.50 0.69
C HIS A 26 6.95 8.23 1.97
N ARG A 27 7.11 7.49 3.07
CA ARG A 27 7.45 8.03 4.38
C ARG A 27 8.87 8.60 4.40
N ALA A 28 9.83 7.86 3.86
CA ALA A 28 11.23 8.28 3.79
C ALA A 28 11.38 9.56 2.95
N VAL A 29 10.74 9.61 1.77
CA VAL A 29 10.74 10.80 0.89
C VAL A 29 10.19 12.02 1.60
N LEU A 30 9.05 11.90 2.30
CA LEU A 30 8.45 13.04 3.00
C LEU A 30 9.28 13.48 4.22
N CYS A 31 9.83 12.54 5.01
CA CYS A 31 10.73 12.89 6.11
C CYS A 31 11.99 13.61 5.60
N ALA A 32 12.57 13.14 4.48
CA ALA A 32 13.73 13.76 3.85
C ALA A 32 13.41 15.16 3.32
N ALA A 33 12.23 15.35 2.72
CA ALA A 33 11.80 16.67 2.20
C ALA A 33 11.57 17.70 3.32
N LEU A 34 11.06 17.25 4.48
CA LEU A 34 10.86 18.10 5.66
C LEU A 34 12.14 18.34 6.46
N ALA A 35 13.20 17.57 6.25
CA ALA A 35 14.50 17.77 6.87
C ALA A 35 15.24 18.97 6.27
N VAL A 36 16.09 19.62 7.07
CA VAL A 36 16.97 20.69 6.56
C VAL A 36 18.31 20.06 6.20
N GLY A 37 18.55 19.88 4.89
CA GLY A 37 19.78 19.29 4.39
C GLY A 37 19.54 18.10 3.46
N ARG A 38 20.63 17.38 3.14
CA ARG A 38 20.65 16.31 2.14
C ARG A 38 20.43 14.95 2.78
N SER A 39 19.46 14.21 2.25
CA SER A 39 19.21 12.79 2.55
C SER A 39 19.39 11.96 1.28
N HIS A 40 19.91 10.75 1.39
CA HIS A 40 20.01 9.81 0.31
C HIS A 40 19.11 8.59 0.61
N ILE A 41 18.12 8.35 -0.25
CA ILE A 41 17.17 7.25 -0.11
C ILE A 41 17.50 6.22 -1.17
N THR A 42 17.88 5.03 -0.75
CA THR A 42 18.29 3.92 -1.62
C THR A 42 17.22 2.84 -1.66
N HIS A 43 17.33 1.95 -2.65
CA HIS A 43 16.37 0.88 -2.91
C HIS A 43 14.96 1.46 -3.10
N LEU A 44 14.80 2.29 -4.15
CA LEU A 44 13.53 2.88 -4.58
C LEU A 44 13.07 2.28 -5.90
N GLU A 45 11.78 2.11 -6.04
CA GLU A 45 11.13 1.86 -7.33
C GLU A 45 10.25 3.05 -7.70
N PHE A 46 10.50 3.62 -8.88
CA PHE A 46 9.79 4.80 -9.35
C PHE A 46 8.42 4.45 -9.94
N SER A 47 7.57 3.87 -9.11
CA SER A 47 6.16 3.70 -9.44
C SER A 47 5.48 5.07 -9.61
N LYS A 48 4.31 5.11 -10.27
CA LYS A 48 3.53 6.35 -10.43
C LYS A 48 3.25 7.03 -9.09
N ASP A 49 2.98 6.24 -8.04
CA ASP A 49 2.70 6.76 -6.70
C ASP A 49 3.93 7.40 -6.06
N ILE A 50 5.10 6.75 -6.15
CA ILE A 50 6.35 7.30 -5.59
C ILE A 50 6.79 8.52 -6.37
N SER A 51 6.69 8.50 -7.70
CA SER A 51 7.00 9.65 -8.55
C SER A 51 6.11 10.86 -8.23
N ALA A 52 4.82 10.64 -7.94
CA ALA A 52 3.93 11.70 -7.49
C ALA A 52 4.38 12.30 -6.15
N THR A 53 4.85 11.48 -5.19
CA THR A 53 5.34 11.98 -3.89
C THR A 53 6.63 12.76 -4.04
N LEU A 54 7.58 12.30 -4.85
CA LEU A 54 8.83 13.00 -5.14
C LEU A 54 8.57 14.36 -5.82
N SER A 55 7.68 14.38 -6.82
CA SER A 55 7.26 15.60 -7.50
C SER A 55 6.59 16.58 -6.56
N ALA A 56 5.69 16.10 -5.70
CA ALA A 56 5.03 16.97 -4.71
C ALA A 56 6.02 17.51 -3.66
N ALA A 57 6.98 16.70 -3.21
CA ALA A 57 8.05 17.14 -2.31
C ALA A 57 8.91 18.24 -2.96
N ALA A 58 9.26 18.06 -4.24
CA ALA A 58 10.02 19.05 -5.01
C ALA A 58 9.26 20.36 -5.21
N GLN A 59 7.94 20.28 -5.39
CA GLN A 59 7.09 21.46 -5.54
C GLN A 59 6.89 22.21 -4.21
N LEU A 60 6.88 21.50 -3.07
CA LEU A 60 6.55 22.07 -1.77
C LEU A 60 7.77 22.59 -1.00
N CYS A 61 8.84 21.80 -0.85
CA CYS A 61 9.88 22.14 0.12
C CYS A 61 11.24 21.45 -0.09
N ALA A 62 11.50 20.81 -1.23
CA ALA A 62 12.77 20.12 -1.46
C ALA A 62 13.31 20.33 -2.87
N ALA A 63 14.62 20.08 -3.07
CA ALA A 63 15.18 19.75 -4.38
C ALA A 63 15.37 18.22 -4.44
N VAL A 64 14.98 17.60 -5.54
CA VAL A 64 15.00 16.15 -5.72
C VAL A 64 15.81 15.81 -6.95
N ASP A 65 16.77 14.89 -6.80
CA ASP A 65 17.55 14.30 -7.87
C ASP A 65 17.40 12.78 -7.79
N THR A 66 17.07 12.12 -8.91
CA THR A 66 16.76 10.70 -8.97
C THR A 66 17.79 9.94 -9.77
N GLY A 67 18.31 8.83 -9.21
CA GLY A 67 19.14 7.85 -9.90
C GLY A 67 18.31 6.74 -10.56
N ALA A 68 18.89 5.55 -10.66
CA ALA A 68 18.20 4.38 -11.22
C ALA A 68 17.22 3.75 -10.22
N ASP A 69 17.66 3.62 -8.96
CA ASP A 69 16.91 3.01 -7.86
C ASP A 69 17.12 3.75 -6.53
N ASP A 70 17.48 5.02 -6.60
CA ASP A 70 17.75 5.90 -5.48
C ASP A 70 17.30 7.34 -5.75
N ALA A 71 17.17 8.13 -4.69
CA ALA A 71 16.91 9.55 -4.78
C ALA A 71 17.71 10.33 -3.73
N THR A 72 18.29 11.45 -4.15
CA THR A 72 18.80 12.48 -3.25
C THR A 72 17.74 13.54 -3.05
N VAL A 73 17.32 13.73 -1.81
CA VAL A 73 16.33 14.72 -1.41
C VAL A 73 17.00 15.77 -0.55
N GLN A 74 17.09 17.00 -1.06
CA GLN A 74 17.63 18.16 -0.35
C GLN A 74 16.47 18.98 0.19
N GLY A 75 16.10 18.77 1.45
CA GLY A 75 15.08 19.58 2.10
C GLY A 75 15.55 21.01 2.37
N LEU A 76 14.71 21.99 2.04
CA LEU A 76 15.06 23.40 2.02
C LEU A 76 14.89 24.08 3.38
N GLY A 77 14.14 23.50 4.32
CA GLY A 77 13.83 24.10 5.61
C GLY A 77 12.76 25.22 5.54
N HIS A 78 12.16 25.42 4.39
CA HIS A 78 11.05 26.33 4.18
C HIS A 78 10.18 25.84 3.02
N PHE A 79 8.93 26.30 3.00
CA PHE A 79 8.02 25.99 1.90
C PHE A 79 8.17 26.98 0.74
N LEU A 80 8.07 26.44 -0.47
CA LEU A 80 8.14 27.24 -1.70
C LEU A 80 6.76 27.88 -2.00
N PRO A 81 6.73 29.06 -2.66
CA PRO A 81 5.49 29.59 -3.20
C PRO A 81 4.92 28.64 -4.27
N LEU A 82 3.66 28.25 -4.12
CA LEU A 82 3.00 27.38 -5.08
C LEU A 82 2.45 28.19 -6.25
N THR A 83 2.83 27.80 -7.46
CA THR A 83 2.37 28.41 -8.72
C THR A 83 1.36 27.56 -9.49
N ALA A 84 1.18 26.30 -9.06
CA ALA A 84 0.27 25.33 -9.67
C ALA A 84 -0.25 24.35 -8.60
N PRO A 85 -1.38 23.69 -8.85
CA PRO A 85 -1.84 22.59 -8.00
C PRO A 85 -0.82 21.47 -7.87
N VAL A 86 -0.82 20.77 -6.73
CA VAL A 86 0.00 19.58 -6.47
C VAL A 86 -0.72 18.36 -7.04
N ASP A 87 -0.19 17.77 -8.10
CA ASP A 87 -0.76 16.57 -8.71
C ASP A 87 -0.36 15.30 -7.94
N CYS A 88 -1.31 14.70 -7.25
CA CYS A 88 -1.13 13.44 -6.52
C CYS A 88 -1.33 12.19 -7.40
N CYS A 89 -1.52 12.34 -8.70
CA CYS A 89 -1.88 11.25 -9.62
C CYS A 89 -3.07 10.44 -9.09
N GLU A 90 -2.87 9.15 -8.78
CA GLU A 90 -3.89 8.30 -8.14
C GLU A 90 -3.51 7.89 -6.71
N SER A 91 -2.42 8.47 -6.18
CA SER A 91 -1.82 8.11 -4.90
C SER A 91 -2.59 8.67 -3.69
N GLY A 92 -3.34 7.81 -3.02
CA GLY A 92 -3.99 8.16 -1.76
C GLY A 92 -3.01 8.45 -0.62
N SER A 93 -1.82 7.85 -0.63
CA SER A 93 -0.77 8.13 0.36
C SER A 93 -0.22 9.54 0.15
N THR A 94 0.12 9.91 -1.09
CA THR A 94 0.61 11.25 -1.41
C THR A 94 -0.39 12.31 -0.96
N LEU A 95 -1.66 12.19 -1.37
CA LEU A 95 -2.69 13.16 -1.01
C LEU A 95 -2.86 13.28 0.52
N ARG A 96 -3.11 12.15 1.19
CA ARG A 96 -3.44 12.16 2.63
C ARG A 96 -2.28 12.54 3.52
N PHE A 97 -1.06 12.24 3.13
CA PHE A 97 0.13 12.66 3.89
C PHE A 97 0.40 14.16 3.73
N LEU A 98 0.15 14.69 2.53
CA LEU A 98 0.44 16.08 2.23
C LEU A 98 -0.62 17.05 2.74
N ILE A 99 -1.87 16.67 2.94
CA ILE A 99 -2.93 17.57 3.43
C ILE A 99 -2.51 18.24 4.76
N PRO A 100 -2.10 17.53 5.83
CA PRO A 100 -1.63 18.19 7.05
C PRO A 100 -0.30 18.95 6.87
N ILE A 101 0.61 18.45 6.02
CA ILE A 101 1.86 19.17 5.71
C ILE A 101 1.56 20.51 5.02
N ALA A 102 0.55 20.56 4.16
CA ALA A 102 0.12 21.78 3.49
C ALA A 102 -0.30 22.87 4.49
N SER A 103 -0.86 22.51 5.63
CA SER A 103 -1.22 23.48 6.68
C SER A 103 -0.01 24.25 7.25
N LEU A 104 1.19 23.70 7.12
CA LEU A 104 2.43 24.36 7.58
C LEU A 104 2.90 25.44 6.62
N THR A 105 2.37 25.49 5.39
CA THR A 105 2.84 26.44 4.36
C THR A 105 2.36 27.87 4.61
N GLY A 106 1.27 28.05 5.35
CA GLY A 106 0.61 29.36 5.56
C GLY A 106 -0.04 29.93 4.30
N GLN A 107 -0.18 29.16 3.21
CA GLN A 107 -0.79 29.56 1.95
C GLN A 107 -1.85 28.55 1.51
N PRO A 108 -2.81 28.94 0.63
CA PRO A 108 -3.73 27.98 0.04
C PRO A 108 -2.97 26.93 -0.79
N VAL A 109 -3.28 25.66 -0.57
CA VAL A 109 -2.72 24.54 -1.34
C VAL A 109 -3.85 23.78 -2.01
N THR A 110 -3.79 23.65 -3.32
CA THR A 110 -4.74 22.86 -4.11
C THR A 110 -4.08 21.57 -4.56
N PHE A 111 -4.70 20.47 -4.26
CA PHE A 111 -4.33 19.13 -4.73
C PHE A 111 -5.23 18.69 -5.87
N THR A 112 -4.65 18.04 -6.86
CA THR A 112 -5.39 17.38 -7.95
C THR A 112 -5.05 15.89 -7.98
N GLY A 113 -5.87 15.13 -8.68
CA GLY A 113 -5.65 13.69 -8.85
C GLY A 113 -6.42 13.15 -10.03
N ARG A 114 -6.19 11.87 -10.31
CA ARG A 114 -6.78 11.13 -11.42
C ARG A 114 -7.53 9.90 -10.90
N GLY A 115 -8.25 9.22 -11.80
CA GLY A 115 -9.06 8.07 -11.44
C GLY A 115 -10.05 8.43 -10.34
N ARG A 116 -10.19 7.58 -9.36
CA ARG A 116 -11.11 7.78 -8.23
C ARG A 116 -10.54 8.60 -7.06
N LEU A 117 -9.31 9.15 -7.18
CA LEU A 117 -8.64 9.77 -6.01
C LEU A 117 -9.46 10.90 -5.39
N MET A 118 -10.03 11.79 -6.21
CA MET A 118 -10.82 12.92 -5.72
C MET A 118 -12.22 12.52 -5.22
N GLU A 119 -12.70 11.33 -5.57
CA GLU A 119 -13.96 10.77 -5.07
C GLU A 119 -13.79 10.07 -3.71
N ARG A 120 -12.56 9.65 -3.37
CA ARG A 120 -12.28 8.95 -2.11
C ARG A 120 -12.54 9.91 -0.93
N PRO A 121 -13.28 9.47 0.10
CA PRO A 121 -13.67 10.34 1.20
C PRO A 121 -12.45 10.88 1.97
N GLN A 122 -12.48 12.18 2.26
CA GLN A 122 -11.51 12.89 3.11
C GLN A 122 -12.19 13.44 4.36
N SER A 123 -13.33 12.91 4.74
CA SER A 123 -14.18 13.38 5.84
C SER A 123 -13.47 13.52 7.18
N VAL A 124 -12.43 12.73 7.44
CA VAL A 124 -11.61 12.83 8.65
C VAL A 124 -10.93 14.20 8.72
N TYR A 125 -10.23 14.59 7.64
CA TYR A 125 -9.58 15.90 7.58
C TYR A 125 -10.58 17.04 7.45
N GLU A 126 -11.65 16.88 6.67
CA GLU A 126 -12.71 17.87 6.57
C GLU A 126 -13.27 18.25 7.96
N THR A 127 -13.51 17.23 8.80
CA THR A 127 -13.98 17.48 10.17
C THR A 127 -12.94 18.22 11.00
N LEU A 128 -11.68 17.79 10.99
CA LEU A 128 -10.61 18.43 11.75
C LEU A 128 -10.38 19.89 11.32
N TYR A 129 -10.38 20.17 10.02
CA TYR A 129 -10.21 21.53 9.51
C TYR A 129 -11.38 22.42 9.90
N ARG A 130 -12.63 21.92 9.80
CA ARG A 130 -13.83 22.63 10.21
C ARG A 130 -13.83 22.94 11.71
N GLU A 131 -13.42 22.03 12.56
CA GLU A 131 -13.33 22.23 14.02
C GLU A 131 -12.34 23.33 14.38
N GLN A 132 -11.31 23.53 13.57
CA GLN A 132 -10.32 24.61 13.75
C GLN A 132 -10.63 25.88 12.91
N ASN A 133 -11.80 25.96 12.28
CA ASN A 133 -12.21 27.06 11.38
C ASN A 133 -11.25 27.29 10.23
N LEU A 134 -10.63 26.24 9.68
CA LEU A 134 -9.75 26.25 8.53
C LEU A 134 -10.53 25.88 7.25
N ARG A 135 -10.04 26.33 6.12
CA ARG A 135 -10.64 26.04 4.81
C ARG A 135 -10.33 24.61 4.37
N PHE A 136 -11.37 23.89 3.99
CA PHE A 136 -11.28 22.56 3.37
C PHE A 136 -12.39 22.43 2.33
N GLU A 137 -12.02 22.39 1.05
CA GLU A 137 -12.96 22.33 -0.06
C GLU A 137 -12.57 21.18 -0.99
N GLN A 138 -13.39 20.15 -1.02
CA GLN A 138 -13.22 18.99 -1.92
C GLN A 138 -14.27 19.02 -3.04
N SER A 139 -13.83 18.80 -4.28
CA SER A 139 -14.67 18.66 -5.46
C SER A 139 -14.05 17.61 -6.41
N PRO A 140 -14.76 17.19 -7.45
CA PRO A 140 -14.17 16.33 -8.49
C PRO A 140 -12.95 16.94 -9.19
N ALA A 141 -12.83 18.27 -9.21
CA ALA A 141 -11.73 18.98 -9.85
C ALA A 141 -10.47 19.05 -8.97
N GLY A 142 -10.59 18.85 -7.64
CA GLY A 142 -9.48 18.91 -6.70
C GLY A 142 -9.91 19.16 -5.27
N LEU A 143 -8.92 19.24 -4.39
CA LEU A 143 -9.08 19.52 -2.98
C LEU A 143 -8.21 20.71 -2.60
N THR A 144 -8.80 21.76 -2.01
CA THR A 144 -8.09 22.94 -1.54
C THR A 144 -8.15 23.02 -0.03
N VAL A 145 -6.98 23.22 0.61
CA VAL A 145 -6.85 23.48 2.03
C VAL A 145 -6.12 24.78 2.28
N GLU A 146 -6.48 25.47 3.37
CA GLU A 146 -5.84 26.74 3.76
C GLU A 146 -5.94 26.92 5.27
N GLY A 147 -4.87 27.43 5.87
CA GLY A 147 -4.75 27.73 7.28
C GLY A 147 -3.88 26.73 8.03
N ALA A 148 -3.32 27.18 9.14
CA ALA A 148 -2.40 26.40 9.96
C ALA A 148 -3.14 25.59 11.02
N LEU A 149 -2.85 24.30 11.09
CA LEU A 149 -3.29 23.45 12.21
C LEU A 149 -2.66 23.97 13.51
N ALA A 150 -3.42 23.95 14.59
CA ALA A 150 -2.93 24.29 15.93
C ALA A 150 -2.50 23.05 16.69
N PRO A 151 -1.48 23.12 17.60
CA PRO A 151 -1.20 22.02 18.50
C PRO A 151 -2.39 21.79 19.45
N GLY A 152 -2.55 20.56 19.96
CA GLY A 152 -3.62 20.20 20.86
C GLY A 152 -4.15 18.79 20.69
N ASP A 153 -5.40 18.56 21.13
CA ASP A 153 -6.03 17.25 21.12
C ASP A 153 -6.82 17.02 19.82
N TYR A 154 -6.53 15.94 19.15
CA TYR A 154 -7.16 15.50 17.91
C TYR A 154 -7.89 14.17 18.12
N ARG A 155 -9.14 14.08 17.72
CA ARG A 155 -9.94 12.86 17.82
C ARG A 155 -10.25 12.33 16.42
N LEU A 156 -9.86 11.07 16.15
CA LEU A 156 -10.04 10.42 14.86
C LEU A 156 -10.61 9.03 15.02
N ALA A 157 -11.47 8.61 14.08
CA ALA A 157 -11.87 7.22 13.97
C ALA A 157 -10.65 6.35 13.55
N GLY A 158 -10.34 5.32 14.34
CA GLY A 158 -9.19 4.45 14.12
C GLY A 158 -9.34 3.45 12.99
N ASN A 159 -10.55 3.28 12.45
CA ASN A 159 -10.91 2.25 11.46
C ASN A 159 -11.18 2.77 10.05
N VAL A 160 -10.95 4.06 9.76
CA VAL A 160 -11.18 4.61 8.42
C VAL A 160 -9.96 4.37 7.53
N SER A 161 -8.82 4.94 7.89
CA SER A 161 -7.53 4.70 7.23
C SER A 161 -6.39 5.24 8.07
N SER A 162 -5.35 4.43 8.27
CA SER A 162 -4.11 4.86 8.94
C SER A 162 -3.38 5.99 8.22
N GLN A 163 -3.69 6.25 6.94
CA GLN A 163 -3.10 7.35 6.18
C GLN A 163 -3.46 8.72 6.76
N PHE A 164 -4.65 8.89 7.35
CA PHE A 164 -5.04 10.14 8.02
C PHE A 164 -4.19 10.38 9.28
N ILE A 165 -3.96 9.33 10.05
CA ILE A 165 -3.13 9.39 11.25
C ILE A 165 -1.67 9.67 10.85
N SER A 166 -1.15 8.96 9.86
CA SER A 166 0.21 9.15 9.35
C SER A 166 0.45 10.57 8.81
N GLY A 167 -0.53 11.16 8.12
CA GLY A 167 -0.43 12.55 7.67
C GLY A 167 -0.28 13.55 8.81
N LEU A 168 -1.06 13.39 9.89
CA LEU A 168 -0.92 14.22 11.10
C LEU A 168 0.42 13.99 11.79
N LEU A 169 0.93 12.76 11.81
CA LEU A 169 2.25 12.45 12.35
C LEU A 169 3.36 13.24 11.66
N PHE A 170 3.27 13.48 10.34
CA PHE A 170 4.29 14.27 9.63
C PHE A 170 4.28 15.75 10.02
N ALA A 171 3.11 16.32 10.27
CA ALA A 171 2.95 17.76 10.44
C ALA A 171 2.97 18.21 11.91
N LEU A 172 2.23 17.55 12.80
CA LEU A 172 2.02 18.02 14.16
C LEU A 172 3.30 18.14 14.99
N PRO A 173 4.30 17.26 14.89
CA PRO A 173 5.56 17.42 15.63
C PRO A 173 6.34 18.69 15.30
N LEU A 174 6.09 19.31 14.13
CA LEU A 174 6.72 20.55 13.70
C LEU A 174 6.07 21.81 14.31
N LEU A 175 4.88 21.68 14.86
CA LEU A 175 4.16 22.78 15.53
C LEU A 175 4.82 23.15 16.87
N PRO A 176 4.67 24.38 17.36
CA PRO A 176 5.38 24.84 18.56
C PRO A 176 4.94 24.21 19.87
N GLY A 177 3.80 23.52 19.90
CA GLY A 177 3.26 22.87 21.10
C GLY A 177 2.97 21.40 20.90
N ASP A 178 2.83 20.66 22.00
CA ASP A 178 2.52 19.24 22.01
C ASP A 178 1.13 18.98 21.45
N SER A 179 0.96 17.82 20.79
CA SER A 179 -0.33 17.33 20.31
C SER A 179 -0.58 15.90 20.77
N GLN A 180 -1.86 15.55 20.94
CA GLN A 180 -2.28 14.19 21.22
C GLN A 180 -3.30 13.72 20.16
N LEU A 181 -3.09 12.53 19.65
CA LEU A 181 -4.05 11.86 18.77
C LEU A 181 -4.79 10.79 19.56
N HIS A 182 -6.10 11.01 19.75
CA HIS A 182 -7.00 10.07 20.41
C HIS A 182 -7.74 9.26 19.33
N LEU A 183 -7.38 8.00 19.17
CA LEU A 183 -7.98 7.10 18.18
C LEU A 183 -9.23 6.44 18.79
N ILE A 184 -10.37 6.64 18.14
CA ILE A 184 -11.64 6.01 18.54
C ILE A 184 -11.63 4.57 18.04
N PRO A 185 -11.75 3.56 18.92
CA PRO A 185 -11.74 2.16 18.54
C PRO A 185 -12.90 1.78 17.59
N PRO A 186 -12.71 0.70 16.78
CA PRO A 186 -11.49 -0.13 16.70
C PRO A 186 -10.34 0.60 16.00
N VAL A 187 -9.09 0.36 16.44
CA VAL A 187 -7.89 0.88 15.79
C VAL A 187 -7.38 -0.18 14.83
N GLU A 188 -7.49 0.06 13.54
CA GLU A 188 -7.05 -0.83 12.48
C GLU A 188 -5.80 -0.29 11.78
N SER A 189 -5.00 -1.19 11.18
CA SER A 189 -3.74 -0.84 10.52
C SER A 189 -2.75 -0.10 11.44
N ARG A 190 -2.66 -0.52 12.69
CA ARG A 190 -1.72 0.06 13.66
C ARG A 190 -0.27 -0.06 13.19
N SER A 191 0.07 -1.15 12.52
CA SER A 191 1.38 -1.36 11.90
C SER A 191 1.80 -0.21 10.98
N TYR A 192 0.89 0.34 10.17
CA TYR A 192 1.19 1.48 9.30
C TYR A 192 1.43 2.80 10.07
N ILE A 193 0.82 2.95 11.25
CA ILE A 193 1.10 4.07 12.16
C ILE A 193 2.53 3.90 12.71
N ASP A 194 2.85 2.71 13.19
CA ASP A 194 4.16 2.40 13.76
C ASP A 194 5.28 2.44 12.70
N MET A 195 5.02 2.03 11.46
CA MET A 195 5.91 2.28 10.32
C MET A 195 6.22 3.78 10.15
N THR A 196 5.19 4.64 10.21
CA THR A 196 5.40 6.09 10.11
C THR A 196 6.29 6.60 11.24
N ARG A 197 6.02 6.18 12.47
CA ARG A 197 6.81 6.54 13.65
C ARG A 197 8.25 6.05 13.57
N ALA A 198 8.48 4.85 13.06
CA ALA A 198 9.82 4.28 12.90
C ALA A 198 10.63 5.05 11.86
N VAL A 199 10.04 5.37 10.70
CA VAL A 199 10.72 6.20 9.70
C VAL A 199 11.00 7.60 10.26
N GLN A 200 10.03 8.24 10.91
CA GLN A 200 10.23 9.54 11.56
C GLN A 200 11.36 9.52 12.59
N ALA A 201 11.46 8.44 13.40
CA ALA A 201 12.52 8.28 14.39
C ALA A 201 13.91 8.22 13.74
N ALA A 202 14.04 7.57 12.57
CA ALA A 202 15.28 7.57 11.79
C ALA A 202 15.68 8.99 11.35
N PHE A 203 14.69 9.85 11.06
CA PHE A 203 14.90 11.26 10.74
C PHE A 203 14.85 12.20 11.97
N GLY A 204 14.93 11.65 13.19
CA GLY A 204 15.07 12.42 14.43
C GLY A 204 13.76 12.99 15.01
N VAL A 205 12.59 12.61 14.51
CA VAL A 205 11.28 13.01 15.02
C VAL A 205 10.62 11.85 15.76
N HIS A 206 10.19 12.09 16.99
CA HIS A 206 9.71 11.06 17.90
C HIS A 206 8.29 11.32 18.37
N SER A 207 7.53 10.24 18.49
CA SER A 207 6.21 10.19 19.11
C SER A 207 6.12 8.94 19.98
N ARG A 208 5.16 8.89 20.91
CA ARG A 208 4.99 7.70 21.76
C ARG A 208 3.54 7.41 22.04
N TRP A 209 3.21 6.14 22.09
CA TRP A 209 1.93 5.70 22.63
C TRP A 209 1.88 5.97 24.16
N LEU A 210 0.83 6.63 24.61
CA LEU A 210 0.51 6.78 26.03
C LEU A 210 -0.30 5.58 26.54
N ASP A 211 -1.16 5.06 25.67
CA ASP A 211 -1.98 3.87 25.86
C ASP A 211 -2.28 3.23 24.51
N GLU A 212 -3.21 2.29 24.44
CA GLU A 212 -3.55 1.56 23.19
C GLU A 212 -4.15 2.44 22.09
N THR A 213 -4.69 3.61 22.45
CA THR A 213 -5.45 4.48 21.54
C THR A 213 -4.94 5.91 21.47
N THR A 214 -4.01 6.30 22.35
CA THR A 214 -3.54 7.69 22.45
C THR A 214 -2.07 7.80 22.10
N LEU A 215 -1.74 8.62 21.10
CA LEU A 215 -0.40 9.01 20.71
C LEU A 215 -0.06 10.41 21.19
N LEU A 216 1.07 10.57 21.87
CA LEU A 216 1.67 11.88 22.18
C LEU A 216 2.70 12.23 21.10
N LEU A 217 2.58 13.44 20.57
CA LEU A 217 3.47 14.05 19.61
C LEU A 217 4.06 15.33 20.23
N PRO A 218 5.25 15.26 20.85
CA PRO A 218 5.92 16.46 21.31
C PRO A 218 6.11 17.45 20.17
N GLY A 219 5.83 18.71 20.43
CA GLY A 219 5.99 19.79 19.44
C GLY A 219 7.41 20.35 19.38
N GLY A 220 7.63 21.29 18.46
CA GLY A 220 8.92 21.96 18.28
C GLY A 220 10.05 21.07 17.77
N GLN A 221 9.73 19.90 17.27
CA GLN A 221 10.73 18.97 16.70
C GLN A 221 11.13 19.41 15.28
N GLN A 222 12.24 18.88 14.81
CA GLN A 222 12.75 19.12 13.47
C GLN A 222 13.27 17.82 12.87
N TYR A 223 12.88 17.56 11.63
CA TYR A 223 13.46 16.46 10.85
C TYR A 223 14.95 16.74 10.58
N ARG A 224 15.77 15.69 10.64
CA ARG A 224 17.20 15.74 10.35
C ARG A 224 17.48 14.89 9.12
N PRO A 225 18.43 15.31 8.26
CA PRO A 225 18.84 14.51 7.12
C PRO A 225 19.31 13.11 7.56
N CYS A 226 18.94 12.11 6.78
CA CYS A 226 19.31 10.73 7.05
C CYS A 226 19.46 9.97 5.72
N ASP A 227 20.51 9.14 5.61
CA ASP A 227 20.58 8.14 4.55
C ASP A 227 19.67 6.97 4.96
N TYR A 228 18.72 6.62 4.09
CA TYR A 228 17.69 5.65 4.39
C TYR A 228 17.58 4.60 3.29
N ASN A 229 17.75 3.33 3.66
CA ASN A 229 17.54 2.22 2.75
C ASN A 229 16.13 1.66 2.92
N VAL A 230 15.34 1.63 1.86
CA VAL A 230 13.96 1.12 1.89
C VAL A 230 13.98 -0.41 1.91
N GLU A 231 13.30 -1.02 2.85
CA GLU A 231 13.17 -2.48 2.94
C GLU A 231 12.25 -3.06 1.86
N GLY A 232 12.33 -4.38 1.62
CA GLY A 232 11.46 -5.08 0.68
C GLY A 232 9.99 -5.05 1.11
N ASP A 233 9.09 -5.03 0.13
CA ASP A 233 7.64 -4.87 0.30
C ASP A 233 6.95 -6.22 0.55
N TYR A 234 6.49 -6.45 1.77
CA TYR A 234 5.73 -7.66 2.11
C TYR A 234 4.34 -7.70 1.46
N SER A 235 3.76 -6.56 1.18
CA SER A 235 2.47 -6.45 0.50
C SER A 235 2.57 -6.91 -0.96
N GLN A 236 3.69 -6.59 -1.63
CA GLN A 236 3.97 -7.06 -2.99
C GLN A 236 4.50 -8.51 -2.97
N ALA A 237 5.36 -8.85 -2.02
CA ALA A 237 5.86 -10.22 -1.84
C ALA A 237 4.75 -11.25 -1.59
N ALA A 238 3.57 -10.82 -1.15
CA ALA A 238 2.42 -11.70 -0.96
C ALA A 238 1.98 -12.43 -2.24
N PHE A 239 2.15 -11.79 -3.42
CA PHE A 239 1.80 -12.43 -4.70
C PHE A 239 2.70 -13.64 -5.01
N PRO A 240 4.03 -13.51 -5.08
CA PRO A 240 4.90 -14.67 -5.25
C PRO A 240 4.89 -15.62 -4.05
N ALA A 241 4.55 -15.16 -2.84
CA ALA A 241 4.39 -16.05 -1.68
C ALA A 241 3.19 -16.99 -1.81
N VAL A 242 2.04 -16.49 -2.25
CA VAL A 242 0.87 -17.32 -2.55
C VAL A 242 1.18 -18.28 -3.70
N LEU A 243 1.81 -17.79 -4.77
CA LEU A 243 2.24 -18.63 -5.89
C LEU A 243 3.17 -19.76 -5.42
N GLY A 244 4.16 -19.43 -4.58
CA GLY A 244 5.09 -20.39 -4.00
C GLY A 244 4.43 -21.38 -3.05
N ALA A 245 3.49 -20.96 -2.23
CA ALA A 245 2.77 -21.84 -1.33
C ALA A 245 1.93 -22.89 -2.08
N VAL A 246 1.31 -22.50 -3.19
CA VAL A 246 0.48 -23.39 -4.03
C VAL A 246 1.34 -24.32 -4.91
N CYS A 247 2.35 -23.77 -5.57
CA CYS A 247 3.12 -24.51 -6.59
C CYS A 247 4.39 -25.14 -6.04
N GLY A 248 5.02 -24.54 -5.01
CA GLY A 248 6.36 -24.87 -4.53
C GLY A 248 7.46 -24.26 -5.40
N GLY A 249 8.71 -24.38 -4.96
CA GLY A 249 9.90 -24.03 -5.75
C GLY A 249 10.18 -22.52 -5.91
N VAL A 250 9.41 -21.63 -5.26
CA VAL A 250 9.62 -20.20 -5.32
C VAL A 250 10.45 -19.75 -4.12
N THR A 251 11.47 -18.95 -4.37
CA THR A 251 12.28 -18.25 -3.36
C THR A 251 12.11 -16.75 -3.51
N ILE A 252 11.73 -16.06 -2.43
CA ILE A 252 11.63 -14.60 -2.37
C ILE A 252 12.77 -14.07 -1.53
N THR A 253 13.52 -13.09 -2.04
CA THR A 253 14.66 -12.45 -1.35
C THR A 253 14.34 -11.01 -0.98
N GLY A 254 15.14 -10.40 -0.08
CA GLY A 254 15.03 -8.99 0.30
C GLY A 254 13.94 -8.70 1.36
N LEU A 255 13.41 -9.71 2.05
CA LEU A 255 12.37 -9.55 3.06
C LEU A 255 12.95 -9.50 4.48
N ALA A 256 13.04 -8.30 5.05
CA ALA A 256 13.58 -8.11 6.40
C ALA A 256 12.78 -8.91 7.44
N PRO A 257 13.44 -9.67 8.34
CA PRO A 257 12.75 -10.47 9.35
C PRO A 257 12.07 -9.62 10.43
N ASP A 258 12.64 -8.47 10.76
CA ASP A 258 12.20 -7.58 11.84
C ASP A 258 11.39 -6.40 11.32
N THR A 259 10.63 -6.61 10.24
CA THR A 259 9.80 -5.58 9.62
C THR A 259 8.62 -5.17 10.49
N LEU A 260 8.21 -3.90 10.38
CA LEU A 260 6.96 -3.38 10.95
C LEU A 260 5.80 -3.43 9.95
N GLN A 261 6.00 -3.94 8.75
CA GLN A 261 4.94 -4.05 7.76
C GLN A 261 3.89 -5.07 8.22
N GLY A 262 2.64 -4.62 8.38
CA GLY A 262 1.52 -5.49 8.80
C GLY A 262 1.25 -6.62 7.81
N ASP A 263 1.59 -6.40 6.54
CA ASP A 263 1.43 -7.39 5.47
C ASP A 263 2.42 -8.58 5.61
N ALA A 264 3.41 -8.52 6.52
CA ALA A 264 4.20 -9.69 6.90
C ALA A 264 3.34 -10.82 7.49
N ALA A 265 2.11 -10.51 7.92
CA ALA A 265 1.08 -11.46 8.31
C ALA A 265 0.80 -12.52 7.23
N ILE A 266 1.13 -12.25 5.96
CA ILE A 266 1.01 -13.25 4.88
C ILE A 266 1.70 -14.55 5.23
N LEU A 267 2.87 -14.52 5.88
CA LEU A 267 3.62 -15.73 6.23
C LEU A 267 2.91 -16.56 7.31
N ASP A 268 2.29 -15.90 8.29
CA ASP A 268 1.49 -16.58 9.30
C ASP A 268 0.20 -17.16 8.70
N ILE A 269 -0.47 -16.38 7.86
CA ILE A 269 -1.67 -16.84 7.14
C ILE A 269 -1.33 -18.08 6.31
N LEU A 270 -0.27 -18.05 5.51
CA LEU A 270 0.15 -19.20 4.69
C LEU A 270 0.52 -20.42 5.55
N ARG A 271 1.21 -20.21 6.69
CA ARG A 271 1.52 -21.31 7.63
C ARG A 271 0.27 -21.93 8.19
N ARG A 272 -0.73 -21.14 8.59
CA ARG A 272 -2.03 -21.63 9.05
C ARG A 272 -2.79 -22.37 7.97
N CYS A 273 -2.64 -21.97 6.70
CA CYS A 273 -3.18 -22.73 5.57
C CYS A 273 -2.46 -24.07 5.30
N GLY A 274 -1.35 -24.36 5.97
CA GLY A 274 -0.58 -25.59 5.77
C GLY A 274 0.63 -25.42 4.85
N ALA A 275 0.95 -24.19 4.42
CA ALA A 275 2.13 -23.95 3.58
C ALA A 275 3.43 -24.31 4.30
N VAL A 276 4.35 -24.91 3.57
CA VAL A 276 5.69 -25.26 4.04
C VAL A 276 6.71 -24.32 3.41
N PHE A 277 7.45 -23.60 4.23
CA PHE A 277 8.53 -22.73 3.78
C PHE A 277 9.65 -22.62 4.82
N THR A 278 10.83 -22.31 4.36
CA THR A 278 12.01 -22.05 5.19
C THR A 278 12.47 -20.61 4.99
N ARG A 279 12.91 -19.98 6.09
CA ARG A 279 13.54 -18.66 6.06
C ARG A 279 15.02 -18.80 6.32
N THR A 280 15.83 -18.14 5.49
CA THR A 280 17.28 -18.01 5.68
C THR A 280 17.65 -16.53 5.49
N GLY A 281 17.89 -15.84 6.59
CA GLY A 281 18.09 -14.39 6.57
C GLY A 281 16.86 -13.65 6.06
N ASP A 282 17.04 -12.91 4.98
CA ASP A 282 15.98 -12.15 4.29
C ASP A 282 15.27 -12.93 3.18
N SER A 283 15.60 -14.20 3.00
CA SER A 283 15.09 -15.05 1.92
C SER A 283 14.10 -16.09 2.45
N ILE A 284 13.03 -16.35 1.69
CA ILE A 284 11.96 -17.29 2.02
C ILE A 284 11.78 -18.24 0.85
N THR A 285 11.95 -19.54 1.07
CA THR A 285 11.80 -20.59 0.05
C THR A 285 10.60 -21.46 0.36
N PHE A 286 9.67 -21.57 -0.57
CA PHE A 286 8.44 -22.33 -0.45
C PHE A 286 8.61 -23.75 -1.03
N ALA A 287 8.07 -24.73 -0.31
CA ALA A 287 7.87 -26.09 -0.78
C ALA A 287 6.38 -26.36 -1.00
N LYS A 288 6.06 -27.16 -2.00
CA LYS A 288 4.67 -27.53 -2.29
C LYS A 288 4.08 -28.36 -1.13
N ALA A 289 2.89 -27.99 -0.69
CA ALA A 289 2.14 -28.70 0.35
C ALA A 289 0.63 -28.61 0.06
N PRO A 290 -0.19 -29.52 0.59
CA PRO A 290 -1.64 -29.37 0.57
C PRO A 290 -2.04 -28.15 1.40
N LEU A 291 -2.89 -27.30 0.85
CA LEU A 291 -3.38 -26.11 1.54
C LEU A 291 -4.86 -26.26 1.88
N HIS A 292 -5.26 -25.70 3.03
CA HIS A 292 -6.64 -25.70 3.49
C HIS A 292 -7.09 -24.29 3.88
N GLY A 293 -8.39 -24.06 3.78
CA GLY A 293 -9.01 -22.79 4.12
C GLY A 293 -8.91 -22.47 5.61
N VAL A 294 -8.81 -21.18 5.92
CA VAL A 294 -8.68 -20.65 7.28
C VAL A 294 -9.51 -19.39 7.48
N ASP A 295 -9.72 -19.00 8.73
CA ASP A 295 -10.29 -17.70 9.10
C ASP A 295 -9.17 -16.64 9.13
N ILE A 296 -9.34 -15.53 8.40
CA ILE A 296 -8.33 -14.47 8.22
C ILE A 296 -8.93 -13.13 8.66
N ASP A 297 -8.20 -12.38 9.46
CA ASP A 297 -8.54 -11.01 9.82
C ASP A 297 -7.69 -10.01 9.01
N LEU A 298 -8.35 -9.13 8.25
CA LEU A 298 -7.71 -8.08 7.44
C LEU A 298 -7.56 -6.73 8.15
N ALA A 299 -7.91 -6.62 9.42
CA ALA A 299 -7.87 -5.35 10.13
C ALA A 299 -6.51 -4.65 10.03
N ASP A 300 -5.40 -5.41 10.09
CA ASP A 300 -4.04 -4.86 10.05
C ASP A 300 -3.30 -5.06 8.71
N CYS A 301 -3.86 -5.87 7.79
CA CYS A 301 -3.23 -6.18 6.49
C CYS A 301 -4.23 -6.13 5.31
N PRO A 302 -4.99 -5.03 5.16
CA PRO A 302 -6.07 -4.97 4.15
C PRO A 302 -5.58 -5.16 2.71
N ASP A 303 -4.33 -4.83 2.44
CA ASP A 303 -3.76 -4.92 1.11
C ASP A 303 -3.51 -6.35 0.63
N LEU A 304 -3.55 -7.33 1.52
CA LEU A 304 -3.49 -8.76 1.18
C LEU A 304 -4.83 -9.30 0.63
N GLY A 305 -5.95 -8.60 0.85
CA GLY A 305 -7.29 -9.10 0.52
C GLY A 305 -7.43 -9.75 -0.86
N PRO A 306 -7.08 -9.07 -1.97
CA PRO A 306 -7.24 -9.61 -3.32
C PRO A 306 -6.51 -10.95 -3.53
N VAL A 307 -5.23 -11.05 -3.16
CA VAL A 307 -4.47 -12.28 -3.36
C VAL A 307 -4.90 -13.40 -2.40
N LEU A 308 -5.45 -13.05 -1.23
CA LEU A 308 -6.01 -14.03 -0.29
C LEU A 308 -7.33 -14.63 -0.78
N MET A 309 -8.13 -13.89 -1.56
CA MET A 309 -9.29 -14.46 -2.25
C MET A 309 -8.86 -15.51 -3.28
N VAL A 310 -7.77 -15.25 -4.02
CA VAL A 310 -7.18 -16.24 -4.93
C VAL A 310 -6.67 -17.46 -4.17
N LEU A 311 -5.92 -17.25 -3.07
CA LEU A 311 -5.47 -18.34 -2.20
C LEU A 311 -6.65 -19.22 -1.74
N GLY A 312 -7.74 -18.60 -1.29
CA GLY A 312 -8.93 -19.30 -0.82
C GLY A 312 -9.55 -20.22 -1.88
N LEU A 313 -9.56 -19.82 -3.16
CA LEU A 313 -10.04 -20.68 -4.26
C LEU A 313 -9.15 -21.90 -4.50
N LEU A 314 -7.84 -21.77 -4.18
CA LEU A 314 -6.83 -22.79 -4.41
C LEU A 314 -6.59 -23.70 -3.18
N CYS A 315 -7.18 -23.38 -2.03
CA CYS A 315 -7.17 -24.19 -0.82
C CYS A 315 -8.30 -25.23 -0.82
N GLU A 316 -8.17 -26.30 -0.04
CA GLU A 316 -9.29 -27.20 0.28
C GLU A 316 -10.19 -26.56 1.35
N GLY A 317 -11.52 -26.74 1.22
CA GLY A 317 -12.49 -26.25 2.20
C GLY A 317 -12.81 -24.77 2.05
N THR A 318 -13.12 -24.12 3.16
CA THR A 318 -13.62 -22.72 3.17
C THR A 318 -12.61 -21.77 3.80
N THR A 319 -12.34 -20.66 3.13
CA THR A 319 -11.60 -19.50 3.68
C THR A 319 -12.58 -18.39 4.02
N VAL A 320 -12.49 -17.86 5.23
CA VAL A 320 -13.31 -16.71 5.67
C VAL A 320 -12.38 -15.53 5.91
N ILE A 321 -12.63 -14.41 5.23
CA ILE A 321 -11.83 -13.19 5.33
C ILE A 321 -12.69 -12.12 5.98
N ARG A 322 -12.31 -11.69 7.19
CA ARG A 322 -13.04 -10.70 8.00
C ARG A 322 -12.42 -9.32 7.95
N ASN A 323 -13.18 -8.32 8.37
CA ASN A 323 -12.74 -6.92 8.45
C ASN A 323 -12.27 -6.35 7.09
N ALA A 324 -12.90 -6.81 6.00
CA ALA A 324 -12.54 -6.46 4.63
C ALA A 324 -13.23 -5.17 4.11
N GLN A 325 -14.11 -4.53 4.88
CA GLN A 325 -14.97 -3.41 4.41
C GLN A 325 -14.17 -2.27 3.79
N ARG A 326 -12.95 -2.00 4.27
CA ARG A 326 -12.09 -0.93 3.74
C ARG A 326 -11.59 -1.19 2.32
N LEU A 327 -11.62 -2.42 1.84
CA LEU A 327 -11.28 -2.76 0.45
C LEU A 327 -12.20 -2.08 -0.57
N ARG A 328 -13.43 -1.73 -0.17
CA ARG A 328 -14.38 -1.02 -1.04
C ARG A 328 -13.99 0.44 -1.31
N LEU A 329 -13.12 1.02 -0.46
CA LEU A 329 -12.69 2.43 -0.50
C LEU A 329 -11.27 2.60 -1.06
N LYS A 330 -10.74 1.59 -1.75
CA LYS A 330 -9.42 1.61 -2.35
C LYS A 330 -9.46 2.17 -3.79
N GLU A 331 -8.47 1.88 -4.59
CA GLU A 331 -8.35 2.28 -6.00
C GLU A 331 -9.57 1.83 -6.83
N SER A 332 -10.07 0.65 -6.52
CA SER A 332 -11.36 0.10 -6.94
C SER A 332 -12.18 -0.31 -5.71
N ASP A 333 -13.43 -0.72 -5.89
CA ASP A 333 -14.08 -1.62 -4.92
C ASP A 333 -13.47 -3.01 -5.12
N ARG A 334 -12.37 -3.29 -4.38
CA ARG A 334 -11.60 -4.54 -4.55
C ARG A 334 -12.43 -5.78 -4.26
N ILE A 335 -13.45 -5.69 -3.39
CA ILE A 335 -14.34 -6.83 -3.12
C ILE A 335 -15.18 -7.11 -4.36
N ALA A 336 -15.91 -6.11 -4.86
CA ALA A 336 -16.75 -6.27 -6.03
C ALA A 336 -15.95 -6.67 -7.28
N ALA A 337 -14.77 -6.05 -7.48
CA ALA A 337 -13.87 -6.38 -8.57
C ALA A 337 -13.43 -7.84 -8.53
N MET A 338 -12.85 -8.27 -7.42
CA MET A 338 -12.37 -9.66 -7.31
C MET A 338 -13.51 -10.68 -7.36
N GLU A 339 -14.68 -10.38 -6.77
CA GLU A 339 -15.85 -11.27 -6.88
C GLU A 339 -16.28 -11.45 -8.33
N ALA A 340 -16.33 -10.38 -9.12
CA ALA A 340 -16.75 -10.45 -10.53
C ALA A 340 -15.75 -11.31 -11.33
N GLU A 341 -14.46 -11.01 -11.23
CA GLU A 341 -13.44 -11.65 -12.06
C GLU A 341 -13.19 -13.11 -11.65
N LEU A 342 -13.20 -13.40 -10.34
CA LEU A 342 -13.02 -14.77 -9.86
C LEU A 342 -14.24 -15.66 -10.17
N ARG A 343 -15.46 -15.12 -10.10
CA ARG A 343 -16.66 -15.84 -10.53
C ARG A 343 -16.67 -16.12 -12.02
N ALA A 344 -16.17 -15.19 -12.86
CA ALA A 344 -16.01 -15.44 -14.29
C ALA A 344 -15.07 -16.61 -14.59
N CYS A 345 -14.11 -16.88 -13.70
CA CYS A 345 -13.22 -18.05 -13.75
C CYS A 345 -13.82 -19.31 -13.10
N GLY A 346 -15.09 -19.33 -12.70
CA GLY A 346 -15.70 -20.47 -12.01
C GLY A 346 -15.50 -20.50 -10.49
N GLY A 347 -14.94 -19.43 -9.92
CA GLY A 347 -14.74 -19.28 -8.47
C GLY A 347 -16.05 -19.17 -7.70
N VAL A 348 -16.08 -19.74 -6.51
CA VAL A 348 -17.25 -19.71 -5.61
C VAL A 348 -16.88 -18.87 -4.39
N LEU A 349 -17.40 -17.65 -4.38
CA LEU A 349 -17.17 -16.70 -3.28
C LEU A 349 -18.36 -15.75 -3.15
N GLU A 350 -18.56 -15.28 -1.93
CA GLU A 350 -19.59 -14.31 -1.58
C GLU A 350 -19.10 -13.33 -0.52
N SER A 351 -19.59 -12.11 -0.51
CA SER A 351 -19.32 -11.12 0.52
C SER A 351 -20.61 -10.63 1.18
N ASP A 352 -20.55 -10.48 2.50
CA ASP A 352 -21.59 -9.85 3.32
C ASP A 352 -20.96 -8.81 4.23
N GLY A 353 -21.26 -7.54 3.96
CA GLY A 353 -20.67 -6.42 4.69
C GLY A 353 -19.15 -6.37 4.55
N GLY A 354 -18.45 -6.72 5.61
CA GLY A 354 -16.97 -6.76 5.67
C GLY A 354 -16.40 -8.18 5.74
N THR A 355 -17.23 -9.22 5.52
CA THR A 355 -16.79 -10.61 5.51
C THR A 355 -16.87 -11.17 4.10
N ILE A 356 -15.83 -11.89 3.66
CA ILE A 356 -15.77 -12.57 2.38
C ILE A 356 -15.59 -14.06 2.66
N THR A 357 -16.46 -14.89 2.10
CA THR A 357 -16.38 -16.35 2.19
C THR A 357 -15.97 -16.90 0.83
N VAL A 358 -14.89 -17.67 0.79
CA VAL A 358 -14.33 -18.27 -0.43
C VAL A 358 -14.33 -19.78 -0.27
N GLN A 359 -14.93 -20.49 -1.22
CA GLN A 359 -14.92 -21.95 -1.27
C GLN A 359 -13.79 -22.43 -2.17
N GLY A 360 -12.98 -23.34 -1.68
CA GLY A 360 -11.96 -24.01 -2.48
C GLY A 360 -12.60 -24.77 -3.65
N CYS A 361 -12.13 -24.46 -4.86
CA CYS A 361 -12.71 -25.00 -6.09
C CYS A 361 -11.69 -25.12 -7.23
N ALA A 362 -10.43 -25.35 -6.91
CA ALA A 362 -9.34 -25.39 -7.89
C ALA A 362 -9.65 -26.24 -9.15
N GLU A 363 -10.33 -27.38 -8.96
CA GLU A 363 -10.69 -28.29 -10.06
C GLU A 363 -11.80 -27.76 -10.99
N ARG A 364 -12.54 -26.71 -10.56
CA ARG A 364 -13.64 -26.11 -11.33
C ARG A 364 -13.21 -24.84 -12.06
N LEU A 365 -12.03 -24.32 -11.75
CA LEU A 365 -11.54 -23.10 -12.35
C LEU A 365 -11.29 -23.30 -13.83
N HIS A 366 -11.63 -22.29 -14.62
CA HIS A 366 -11.48 -22.28 -16.08
C HIS A 366 -11.18 -20.87 -16.60
N ALA A 367 -10.63 -20.78 -17.79
CA ALA A 367 -10.46 -19.49 -18.46
C ALA A 367 -11.82 -19.02 -19.01
N PRO A 368 -12.23 -17.78 -18.72
CA PRO A 368 -13.48 -17.23 -19.25
C PRO A 368 -13.34 -16.94 -20.75
N ALA A 369 -14.50 -16.85 -21.47
CA ALA A 369 -14.52 -16.54 -22.89
C ALA A 369 -14.18 -15.08 -23.21
N ALA A 370 -14.45 -14.16 -22.28
CA ALA A 370 -14.12 -12.75 -22.39
C ALA A 370 -12.91 -12.39 -21.53
N PRO A 371 -12.13 -11.36 -21.90
CA PRO A 371 -11.08 -10.84 -21.04
C PRO A 371 -11.61 -10.47 -19.65
N LEU A 372 -10.81 -10.71 -18.63
CA LEU A 372 -11.03 -10.23 -17.27
C LEU A 372 -10.71 -8.74 -17.19
N HIS A 373 -11.36 -8.04 -16.27
CA HIS A 373 -11.13 -6.61 -16.07
C HIS A 373 -10.15 -6.34 -14.92
N GLY A 374 -9.10 -5.55 -15.20
CA GLY A 374 -8.10 -5.15 -14.20
C GLY A 374 -8.57 -4.04 -13.26
N HIS A 375 -9.74 -3.40 -13.57
CA HIS A 375 -10.38 -2.36 -12.76
C HIS A 375 -9.47 -1.18 -12.42
N ASN A 376 -8.48 -0.91 -13.28
CA ASN A 376 -7.42 0.07 -13.02
C ASN A 376 -6.80 -0.09 -11.61
N ASP A 377 -6.70 -1.33 -11.11
CA ASP A 377 -6.17 -1.66 -9.78
C ASP A 377 -5.06 -2.71 -9.88
N HIS A 378 -3.84 -2.31 -9.53
CA HIS A 378 -2.65 -3.16 -9.58
C HIS A 378 -2.80 -4.47 -8.80
N ARG A 379 -3.52 -4.45 -7.66
CA ARG A 379 -3.71 -5.67 -6.85
C ARG A 379 -4.69 -6.64 -7.48
N VAL A 380 -5.67 -6.15 -8.22
CA VAL A 380 -6.57 -7.00 -9.02
C VAL A 380 -5.76 -7.68 -10.12
N VAL A 381 -5.02 -6.89 -10.92
CA VAL A 381 -4.19 -7.42 -12.02
C VAL A 381 -3.19 -8.47 -11.52
N MET A 382 -2.42 -8.15 -10.47
CA MET A 382 -1.42 -9.09 -9.93
C MET A 382 -2.05 -10.34 -9.30
N SER A 383 -3.23 -10.22 -8.68
CA SER A 383 -3.96 -11.39 -8.15
C SER A 383 -4.45 -12.31 -9.27
N LEU A 384 -4.94 -11.75 -10.38
CA LEU A 384 -5.33 -12.52 -11.56
C LEU A 384 -4.14 -13.19 -12.21
N ALA A 385 -2.96 -12.56 -12.20
CA ALA A 385 -1.71 -13.18 -12.67
C ALA A 385 -1.31 -14.39 -11.82
N VAL A 386 -1.44 -14.27 -10.48
CA VAL A 386 -1.22 -15.40 -9.56
C VAL A 386 -2.22 -16.53 -9.84
N LEU A 387 -3.50 -16.19 -10.05
CA LEU A 387 -4.53 -17.19 -10.39
C LEU A 387 -4.17 -17.91 -11.69
N ALA A 388 -3.83 -17.17 -12.75
CA ALA A 388 -3.46 -17.72 -14.05
C ALA A 388 -2.33 -18.76 -13.92
N ALA A 389 -1.26 -18.38 -13.22
CA ALA A 389 -0.08 -19.22 -13.05
C ALA A 389 -0.35 -20.41 -12.14
N ALA A 390 -1.00 -20.22 -10.98
CA ALA A 390 -1.24 -21.27 -10.00
C ALA A 390 -2.28 -22.31 -10.46
N ALA A 391 -3.37 -21.84 -11.10
CA ALA A 391 -4.42 -22.71 -11.64
C ALA A 391 -4.09 -23.25 -13.03
N LYS A 392 -2.97 -22.84 -13.63
CA LYS A 392 -2.53 -23.21 -14.99
C LYS A 392 -3.55 -22.85 -16.07
N LEU A 393 -4.13 -21.68 -15.94
CA LEU A 393 -5.12 -21.15 -16.88
C LEU A 393 -4.55 -19.99 -17.68
N PRO A 394 -4.70 -19.96 -19.02
CA PRO A 394 -4.39 -18.77 -19.79
C PRO A 394 -5.49 -17.73 -19.50
N LEU A 395 -5.16 -16.63 -18.84
CA LEU A 395 -6.10 -15.55 -18.55
C LEU A 395 -5.72 -14.29 -19.32
N THR A 396 -6.67 -13.72 -20.04
CA THR A 396 -6.52 -12.42 -20.69
C THR A 396 -7.10 -11.35 -19.75
N VAL A 397 -6.30 -10.31 -19.46
CA VAL A 397 -6.64 -9.26 -18.49
C VAL A 397 -6.42 -7.90 -19.13
N ASP A 398 -7.42 -7.00 -19.04
CA ASP A 398 -7.27 -5.61 -19.44
C ASP A 398 -6.72 -4.73 -18.30
N ASP A 399 -6.56 -3.43 -18.53
CA ASP A 399 -5.99 -2.48 -17.56
C ASP A 399 -4.67 -2.95 -16.93
N ALA A 400 -3.92 -3.84 -17.59
CA ALA A 400 -2.72 -4.45 -17.02
C ALA A 400 -1.62 -3.44 -16.68
N GLU A 401 -1.64 -2.24 -17.30
CA GLU A 401 -0.77 -1.12 -16.94
C GLU A 401 -1.00 -0.55 -15.54
N ALA A 402 -2.05 -0.97 -14.84
CA ALA A 402 -2.28 -0.58 -13.45
C ALA A 402 -1.14 -0.98 -12.51
N ILE A 403 -0.33 -2.02 -12.86
CA ILE A 403 0.88 -2.39 -12.12
C ILE A 403 1.86 -1.24 -11.95
N GLN A 404 1.87 -0.27 -12.88
CA GLN A 404 2.71 0.93 -12.82
C GLN A 404 2.49 1.79 -11.55
N LYS A 405 1.38 1.58 -10.84
CA LYS A 405 1.08 2.32 -9.60
C LYS A 405 1.91 1.85 -8.41
N SER A 406 2.41 0.60 -8.44
CA SER A 406 3.07 0.03 -7.26
C SER A 406 4.25 -0.89 -7.55
N TRP A 407 4.20 -1.68 -8.61
CA TRP A 407 5.28 -2.57 -9.05
C TRP A 407 5.36 -2.58 -10.58
N PRO A 408 5.99 -1.53 -11.17
CA PRO A 408 6.13 -1.40 -12.62
C PRO A 408 6.78 -2.61 -13.29
N GLY A 409 7.76 -3.24 -12.63
CA GLY A 409 8.49 -4.41 -13.10
C GLY A 409 7.78 -5.76 -12.93
N PHE A 410 6.58 -5.82 -12.32
CA PHE A 410 5.95 -7.06 -11.87
C PHE A 410 5.97 -8.20 -12.89
N PHE A 411 5.59 -7.96 -14.15
CA PHE A 411 5.55 -9.02 -15.16
C PHE A 411 6.95 -9.49 -15.56
N ALA A 412 7.91 -8.57 -15.67
CA ALA A 412 9.30 -8.91 -15.97
C ALA A 412 9.96 -9.70 -14.82
N ASP A 413 9.69 -9.28 -13.58
CA ASP A 413 10.23 -9.90 -12.37
C ASP A 413 9.56 -11.27 -12.08
N ALA A 414 8.31 -11.47 -12.51
CA ALA A 414 7.60 -12.74 -12.37
C ALA A 414 7.94 -13.75 -13.50
N ALA A 415 8.49 -13.29 -14.63
CA ALA A 415 8.84 -14.18 -15.74
C ALA A 415 9.85 -15.28 -15.36
N PRO A 416 10.91 -15.03 -14.56
CA PRO A 416 11.80 -16.08 -14.07
C PRO A 416 11.12 -17.12 -13.18
N LEU A 417 9.96 -16.80 -12.60
CA LEU A 417 9.16 -17.75 -11.84
C LEU A 417 8.31 -18.68 -12.73
N GLY A 418 8.27 -18.43 -14.03
CA GLY A 418 7.42 -19.16 -14.97
C GLY A 418 6.04 -18.52 -15.18
N VAL A 419 5.92 -17.22 -15.00
CA VAL A 419 4.72 -16.42 -15.33
C VAL A 419 5.00 -15.72 -16.67
N GLU A 420 4.50 -16.26 -17.77
CA GLU A 420 4.66 -15.68 -19.10
C GLU A 420 3.53 -14.69 -19.40
N VAL A 421 3.88 -13.55 -19.98
CA VAL A 421 2.92 -12.49 -20.34
C VAL A 421 3.15 -12.08 -21.78
N GLU A 422 2.09 -12.08 -22.57
CA GLU A 422 2.07 -11.69 -23.97
C GLU A 422 1.04 -10.58 -24.18
N ASP A 423 1.31 -9.64 -25.08
CA ASP A 423 0.30 -8.68 -25.55
C ASP A 423 -0.80 -9.47 -26.28
N ALA A 424 -2.07 -9.16 -25.95
CA ALA A 424 -3.25 -9.89 -26.44
C ALA A 424 -3.97 -9.14 -27.57
#